data_17fe1b8b9bf8354e4aa1c318a8619649
#
_entry.id   17fe1b8b9bf8354e4aa1c318a8619649
#
_cell.length_a   1.000
_cell.length_b   1.000
_cell.length_c   1.000
_cell.angle_alpha   90.00
_cell.angle_beta   90.00
_cell.angle_gamma   90.00
#
_symmetry.space_group_name_H-M   'P 1'
#
loop_
_entity.id
_entity.type
_entity.pdbx_description
1 polymer ?
#
loop_
_entity_poly.entity_id
_entity_poly.type
_entity_poly.pdbx_seq_one_letter_code
_entity_poly.pdbx_strand_id
1 'polypeptide(L)'
;MGSAVSSETTAAATGAVGVLRHDPMAMKPFIGYNVGDYWAHWLEMGEKLGDKAPKIFNVNWFKTDDEGNFLWPGFGDNMRVLDWIIKRCEGTVDAVETPIGFEPKAEDINVDGLVYEGKQFTSDDIADLLKLDMDKWEAEITEMRRYYDEDIKAKGGNIPAALYEQLDKLEERIKKAAK
;
A
#
# COMPACT_ATOMS: atom_id res chain seq x y z
N MET A 1 4.15 -4.24 4.44
CA MET A 1 3.15 -3.97 3.37
C MET A 1 3.72 -4.21 1.97
N GLY A 2 4.79 -3.57 1.53
CA GLY A 2 5.25 -3.64 0.14
C GLY A 2 5.41 -5.04 -0.47
N SER A 3 5.83 -6.03 0.30
CA SER A 3 6.00 -7.42 -0.15
C SER A 3 4.69 -8.21 -0.28
N ALA A 4 3.60 -7.73 0.31
CA ALA A 4 2.28 -8.37 0.29
C ALA A 4 1.23 -7.56 -0.50
N VAL A 5 1.62 -6.48 -1.15
CA VAL A 5 0.70 -5.68 -1.98
C VAL A 5 0.05 -6.54 -3.05
N SER A 6 -1.25 -6.39 -3.19
CA SER A 6 -2.02 -7.08 -4.23
C SER A 6 -2.03 -6.29 -5.54
N SER A 7 -2.03 -7.02 -6.64
CA SER A 7 -2.28 -6.47 -7.97
C SER A 7 -3.39 -7.24 -8.67
N GLU A 8 -4.08 -6.59 -9.58
CA GLU A 8 -5.08 -7.25 -10.42
C GLU A 8 -4.39 -8.20 -11.40
N THR A 9 -4.95 -9.40 -11.55
CA THR A 9 -4.50 -10.36 -12.55
C THR A 9 -4.82 -9.81 -13.93
N THR A 10 -3.81 -9.58 -14.75
CA THR A 10 -3.97 -9.11 -16.13
C THR A 10 -4.55 -10.21 -17.03
N ALA A 11 -5.08 -9.82 -18.20
CA ALA A 11 -5.71 -10.67 -19.19
C ALA A 11 -4.86 -11.88 -19.69
N ALA A 12 -3.58 -11.91 -19.43
CA ALA A 12 -2.71 -13.05 -19.73
C ALA A 12 -2.99 -14.28 -18.86
N ALA A 13 -3.68 -14.13 -17.76
CA ALA A 13 -4.14 -15.25 -16.92
C ALA A 13 -5.60 -15.56 -17.28
N THR A 14 -5.79 -16.37 -18.30
CA THR A 14 -7.00 -17.14 -18.62
C THR A 14 -8.34 -16.57 -18.07
N GLY A 15 -8.82 -15.46 -18.62
CA GLY A 15 -10.20 -15.00 -18.45
C GLY A 15 -10.62 -14.54 -17.06
N ALA A 16 -9.72 -14.45 -16.08
CA ALA A 16 -10.02 -13.94 -14.76
C ALA A 16 -9.81 -12.43 -14.71
N VAL A 17 -10.86 -11.66 -14.97
CA VAL A 17 -10.89 -10.21 -14.79
C VAL A 17 -11.26 -9.92 -13.33
N GLY A 18 -10.56 -8.98 -12.68
CA GLY A 18 -10.87 -8.54 -11.33
C GLY A 18 -10.37 -9.46 -10.20
N VAL A 19 -9.57 -10.48 -10.51
CA VAL A 19 -8.95 -11.32 -9.49
C VAL A 19 -7.71 -10.66 -8.93
N LEU A 20 -7.76 -10.34 -7.64
CA LEU A 20 -6.59 -9.83 -6.90
C LEU A 20 -5.68 -10.99 -6.50
N ARG A 21 -4.38 -10.73 -6.54
CA ARG A 21 -3.35 -11.64 -6.04
C ARG A 21 -2.24 -10.83 -5.37
N HIS A 22 -1.58 -11.42 -4.39
CA HIS A 22 -0.36 -10.85 -3.84
C HIS A 22 0.77 -10.91 -4.87
N ASP A 23 1.05 -9.79 -5.47
CA ASP A 23 2.03 -9.62 -6.52
C ASP A 23 2.63 -8.21 -6.46
N PRO A 24 3.54 -7.96 -5.51
CA PRO A 24 4.10 -6.63 -5.31
C PRO A 24 4.77 -6.13 -6.60
N MET A 25 4.39 -4.94 -7.00
CA MET A 25 4.84 -4.28 -8.25
C MET A 25 4.55 -5.07 -9.53
N ALA A 26 3.59 -6.02 -9.51
CA ALA A 26 3.27 -6.91 -10.64
C ALA A 26 4.48 -7.67 -11.19
N MET A 27 5.42 -8.06 -10.33
CA MET A 27 6.73 -8.61 -10.75
C MET A 27 6.80 -10.14 -10.69
N LYS A 28 5.94 -10.81 -9.93
CA LYS A 28 6.05 -12.26 -9.70
C LYS A 28 6.10 -13.09 -10.98
N PRO A 29 5.34 -12.79 -12.04
CA PRO A 29 5.43 -13.54 -13.31
C PRO A 29 6.79 -13.44 -13.98
N PHE A 30 7.59 -12.44 -13.64
CA PHE A 30 8.89 -12.16 -14.26
C PHE A 30 10.08 -12.57 -13.39
N ILE A 31 9.84 -13.06 -12.16
CA ILE A 31 10.88 -13.53 -11.24
C ILE A 31 11.05 -15.04 -11.46
N GLY A 32 12.21 -15.43 -11.97
CA GLY A 32 12.54 -16.84 -12.28
C GLY A 32 13.10 -17.63 -11.09
N TYR A 33 13.04 -17.11 -9.86
CA TYR A 33 13.56 -17.72 -8.64
C TYR A 33 12.65 -17.36 -7.44
N ASN A 34 13.04 -17.75 -6.25
CA ASN A 34 12.26 -17.50 -5.04
C ASN A 34 12.07 -15.98 -4.79
N VAL A 35 10.82 -15.54 -4.67
CA VAL A 35 10.49 -14.14 -4.44
C VAL A 35 11.04 -13.60 -3.11
N GLY A 36 11.16 -14.45 -2.10
CA GLY A 36 11.76 -14.07 -0.82
C GLY A 36 13.24 -13.70 -0.92
N ASP A 37 13.98 -14.36 -1.82
CA ASP A 37 15.37 -14.00 -2.09
C ASP A 37 15.45 -12.63 -2.79
N TYR A 38 14.47 -12.31 -3.65
CA TYR A 38 14.36 -10.99 -4.24
C TYR A 38 14.06 -9.90 -3.20
N TRP A 39 13.20 -10.19 -2.24
CA TRP A 39 12.95 -9.28 -1.11
C TRP A 39 14.15 -9.13 -0.20
N ALA A 40 14.92 -10.19 0.03
CA ALA A 40 16.19 -10.10 0.76
C ALA A 40 17.17 -9.15 0.06
N HIS A 41 17.22 -9.20 -1.28
CA HIS A 41 17.99 -8.25 -2.07
C HIS A 41 17.50 -6.79 -1.88
N TRP A 42 16.18 -6.56 -1.84
CA TRP A 42 15.65 -5.21 -1.57
C TRP A 42 16.08 -4.68 -0.20
N LEU A 43 16.06 -5.53 0.83
CA LEU A 43 16.52 -5.16 2.17
C LEU A 43 18.02 -4.84 2.16
N GLU A 44 18.82 -5.68 1.52
CA GLU A 44 20.29 -5.46 1.36
C GLU A 44 20.56 -4.12 0.62
N MET A 45 19.83 -3.82 -0.42
CA MET A 45 19.98 -2.55 -1.15
C MET A 45 19.57 -1.36 -0.29
N GLY A 46 18.53 -1.49 0.53
CA GLY A 46 18.15 -0.48 1.51
C GLY A 46 19.28 -0.17 2.49
N GLU A 47 19.94 -1.20 3.04
CA GLU A 47 21.10 -1.05 3.92
C GLU A 47 22.29 -0.39 3.21
N LYS A 48 22.60 -0.82 1.99
CA LYS A 48 23.70 -0.26 1.20
C LYS A 48 23.51 1.20 0.84
N LEU A 49 22.29 1.59 0.53
CA LEU A 49 21.95 2.95 0.10
C LEU A 49 21.75 3.90 1.29
N GLY A 50 21.31 3.39 2.44
CA GLY A 50 21.04 4.21 3.63
C GLY A 50 20.13 5.40 3.28
N ASP A 51 20.57 6.61 3.62
CA ASP A 51 19.82 7.86 3.37
C ASP A 51 19.64 8.18 1.87
N LYS A 52 20.34 7.48 0.99
CA LYS A 52 20.19 7.62 -0.46
C LYS A 52 19.14 6.65 -1.04
N ALA A 53 18.55 5.79 -0.22
CA ALA A 53 17.50 4.90 -0.68
C ALA A 53 16.28 5.71 -1.15
N PRO A 54 15.66 5.33 -2.28
CA PRO A 54 14.44 6.00 -2.74
C PRO A 54 13.33 5.81 -1.72
N LYS A 55 12.50 6.84 -1.54
CA LYS A 55 11.28 6.72 -0.74
C LYS A 55 10.28 5.86 -1.49
N ILE A 56 9.59 4.99 -0.76
CA ILE A 56 8.59 4.06 -1.32
C ILE A 56 7.22 4.46 -0.79
N PHE A 57 6.26 4.62 -1.69
CA PHE A 57 4.89 4.98 -1.39
C PHE A 57 3.95 3.87 -1.83
N ASN A 58 2.91 3.62 -1.03
CA ASN A 58 1.81 2.74 -1.38
C ASN A 58 0.55 3.60 -1.50
N VAL A 59 -0.17 3.48 -2.60
CA VAL A 59 -1.42 4.20 -2.85
C VAL A 59 -2.49 3.20 -3.22
N ASN A 60 -3.65 3.26 -2.55
CA ASN A 60 -4.83 2.51 -2.93
C ASN A 60 -5.77 3.39 -3.77
N TRP A 61 -5.73 3.21 -5.09
CA TRP A 61 -6.62 3.91 -6.03
C TRP A 61 -8.06 3.38 -6.03
N PHE A 62 -8.30 2.23 -5.41
CA PHE A 62 -9.53 1.44 -5.53
C PHE A 62 -10.28 1.30 -4.21
N LYS A 63 -10.08 2.22 -3.26
CA LYS A 63 -10.85 2.23 -2.02
C LYS A 63 -12.33 2.47 -2.34
N THR A 64 -13.20 1.64 -1.77
CA THR A 64 -14.65 1.70 -1.96
C THR A 64 -15.37 2.00 -0.65
N ASP A 65 -16.60 2.51 -0.78
CA ASP A 65 -17.58 2.51 0.29
C ASP A 65 -18.17 1.11 0.52
N ASP A 66 -19.13 1.00 1.45
CA ASP A 66 -19.79 -0.27 1.78
C ASP A 66 -20.73 -0.78 0.66
N GLU A 67 -21.15 0.10 -0.26
CA GLU A 67 -21.91 -0.21 -1.46
C GLU A 67 -21.05 -0.63 -2.64
N GLY A 68 -19.72 -0.50 -2.54
CA GLY A 68 -18.74 -0.86 -3.57
C GLY A 68 -18.43 0.25 -4.58
N ASN A 69 -18.90 1.49 -4.35
CA ASN A 69 -18.54 2.62 -5.18
C ASN A 69 -17.14 3.12 -4.85
N PHE A 70 -16.38 3.53 -5.87
CA PHE A 70 -15.05 4.10 -5.65
C PHE A 70 -15.15 5.44 -4.91
N LEU A 71 -14.28 5.63 -3.93
CA LEU A 71 -14.19 6.87 -3.17
C LEU A 71 -13.25 7.91 -3.80
N TRP A 72 -12.49 7.53 -4.81
CA TRP A 72 -11.55 8.39 -5.52
C TRP A 72 -11.81 8.39 -7.02
N PRO A 73 -11.86 9.54 -7.70
CA PRO A 73 -12.21 9.64 -9.11
C PRO A 73 -11.20 8.99 -10.07
N GLY A 74 -9.94 8.89 -9.68
CA GLY A 74 -8.91 8.26 -10.51
C GLY A 74 -8.38 9.14 -11.65
N PHE A 75 -7.69 8.50 -12.59
CA PHE A 75 -7.11 9.12 -13.80
C PHE A 75 -6.33 10.42 -13.56
N GLY A 76 -6.76 11.52 -14.17
CA GLY A 76 -6.08 12.82 -14.07
C GLY A 76 -5.95 13.34 -12.64
N ASP A 77 -6.91 13.02 -11.78
CA ASP A 77 -6.89 13.44 -10.38
C ASP A 77 -5.85 12.68 -9.53
N ASN A 78 -5.34 11.56 -10.01
CA ASN A 78 -4.20 10.88 -9.40
C ASN A 78 -2.96 11.78 -9.31
N MET A 79 -2.83 12.75 -10.21
CA MET A 79 -1.74 13.73 -10.20
C MET A 79 -1.71 14.57 -8.92
N ARG A 80 -2.82 14.77 -8.25
CA ARG A 80 -2.93 15.49 -6.97
C ARG A 80 -2.18 14.76 -5.85
N VAL A 81 -2.29 13.44 -5.81
CA VAL A 81 -1.56 12.59 -4.87
C VAL A 81 -0.08 12.50 -5.26
N LEU A 82 0.23 12.38 -6.55
CA LEU A 82 1.61 12.37 -7.04
C LEU A 82 2.33 13.70 -6.78
N ASP A 83 1.64 14.83 -6.86
CA ASP A 83 2.18 16.15 -6.50
C ASP A 83 2.62 16.17 -5.01
N TRP A 84 1.77 15.66 -4.10
CA TRP A 84 2.14 15.53 -2.69
C TRP A 84 3.34 14.60 -2.52
N ILE A 85 3.39 13.46 -3.21
CA ILE A 85 4.51 12.51 -3.15
C ILE A 85 5.82 13.18 -3.58
N ILE A 86 5.81 13.97 -4.65
CA ILE A 86 6.98 14.72 -5.14
C ILE A 86 7.41 15.72 -4.07
N LYS A 87 6.52 16.54 -3.57
CA LYS A 87 6.78 17.51 -2.50
C LYS A 87 7.34 16.84 -1.23
N ARG A 88 6.83 15.65 -0.89
CA ARG A 88 7.34 14.85 0.23
C ARG A 88 8.78 14.36 -0.02
N CYS A 89 9.10 13.98 -1.25
CA CYS A 89 10.47 13.63 -1.64
C CYS A 89 11.43 14.82 -1.56
N GLU A 90 10.96 16.00 -1.94
CA GLU A 90 11.71 17.26 -1.87
C GLU A 90 11.82 17.84 -0.45
N GLY A 91 11.05 17.32 0.51
CA GLY A 91 11.02 17.80 1.88
C GLY A 91 10.27 19.14 2.06
N THR A 92 9.38 19.47 1.14
CA THR A 92 8.60 20.74 1.15
C THR A 92 7.23 20.59 1.80
N VAL A 93 6.79 19.35 2.11
CA VAL A 93 5.58 19.05 2.89
C VAL A 93 5.87 18.04 4.00
N ASP A 94 5.11 18.15 5.08
CA ASP A 94 5.16 17.20 6.19
C ASP A 94 4.26 15.98 5.93
N ALA A 95 4.30 15.03 6.85
CA ALA A 95 3.41 13.88 6.89
C ALA A 95 2.98 13.60 8.34
N VAL A 96 1.82 12.99 8.48
CA VAL A 96 1.30 12.51 9.76
C VAL A 96 1.74 11.07 9.96
N GLU A 97 2.32 10.78 11.12
CA GLU A 97 2.62 9.39 11.49
C GLU A 97 1.35 8.69 11.94
N THR A 98 1.06 7.56 11.31
CA THR A 98 -0.09 6.70 11.60
C THR A 98 0.37 5.27 11.92
N PRO A 99 -0.49 4.40 12.44
CA PRO A 99 -0.13 3.01 12.68
C PRO A 99 0.40 2.27 11.46
N ILE A 100 0.00 2.68 10.26
CA ILE A 100 0.41 2.03 9.00
C ILE A 100 1.58 2.71 8.29
N GLY A 101 1.99 3.88 8.75
CA GLY A 101 3.10 4.65 8.17
C GLY A 101 2.80 6.14 8.12
N PHE A 102 3.50 6.84 7.25
CA PHE A 102 3.32 8.29 7.08
C PHE A 102 2.29 8.58 5.98
N GLU A 103 1.31 9.41 6.31
CA GLU A 103 0.22 9.82 5.43
C GLU A 103 0.19 11.34 5.26
N PRO A 104 -0.40 11.88 4.17
CA PRO A 104 -0.66 13.32 4.05
C PRO A 104 -1.65 13.79 5.11
N LYS A 105 -1.62 15.08 5.44
CA LYS A 105 -2.79 15.73 6.01
C LYS A 105 -3.82 15.94 4.90
N ALA A 106 -5.10 15.95 5.26
CA ALA A 106 -6.17 16.12 4.28
C ALA A 106 -6.03 17.43 3.47
N GLU A 107 -5.62 18.50 4.14
CA GLU A 107 -5.41 19.82 3.54
C GLU A 107 -4.18 19.91 2.61
N ASP A 108 -3.26 18.94 2.67
CA ASP A 108 -2.07 18.92 1.82
C ASP A 108 -2.35 18.34 0.43
N ILE A 109 -3.50 17.72 0.23
CA ILE A 109 -3.98 17.25 -1.08
C ILE A 109 -4.85 18.34 -1.71
N ASN A 110 -4.37 18.91 -2.80
CA ASN A 110 -5.12 19.94 -3.50
C ASN A 110 -6.39 19.35 -4.16
N VAL A 111 -7.56 19.80 -3.70
CA VAL A 111 -8.87 19.41 -4.23
C VAL A 111 -9.57 20.51 -5.03
N ASP A 112 -8.89 21.63 -5.32
CA ASP A 112 -9.45 22.75 -6.07
C ASP A 112 -9.97 22.29 -7.44
N GLY A 113 -11.22 22.60 -7.72
CA GLY A 113 -11.87 22.23 -8.98
C GLY A 113 -12.15 20.73 -9.16
N LEU A 114 -11.88 19.90 -8.16
CA LEU A 114 -12.20 18.47 -8.20
C LEU A 114 -13.70 18.27 -7.98
N VAL A 115 -14.37 17.74 -8.99
CA VAL A 115 -15.78 17.34 -8.93
C VAL A 115 -15.88 15.83 -9.16
N TYR A 116 -16.52 15.13 -8.24
CA TYR A 116 -16.76 13.70 -8.36
C TYR A 116 -18.24 13.39 -8.13
N GLU A 117 -18.84 12.61 -8.99
CA GLU A 117 -20.29 12.28 -8.96
C GLU A 117 -21.22 13.50 -8.82
N GLY A 118 -20.84 14.61 -9.47
CA GLY A 118 -21.61 15.85 -9.47
C GLY A 118 -21.48 16.69 -8.18
N LYS A 119 -20.60 16.30 -7.26
CA LYS A 119 -20.31 17.04 -6.02
C LYS A 119 -18.90 17.60 -6.05
N GLN A 120 -18.72 18.79 -5.47
CA GLN A 120 -17.41 19.33 -5.19
C GLN A 120 -16.72 18.45 -4.13
N PHE A 121 -15.55 17.94 -4.46
CA PHE A 121 -14.72 17.20 -3.53
C PHE A 121 -14.03 18.17 -2.54
N THR A 122 -13.91 17.78 -1.28
CA THR A 122 -13.42 18.63 -0.20
C THR A 122 -12.29 17.97 0.57
N SER A 123 -11.64 18.72 1.46
CA SER A 123 -10.66 18.15 2.40
C SER A 123 -11.28 17.15 3.38
N ASP A 124 -12.58 17.26 3.68
CA ASP A 124 -13.27 16.28 4.51
C ASP A 124 -13.39 14.93 3.80
N ASP A 125 -13.62 14.93 2.48
CA ASP A 125 -13.63 13.70 1.68
C ASP A 125 -12.23 13.05 1.65
N ILE A 126 -11.15 13.86 1.62
CA ILE A 126 -9.78 13.35 1.79
C ILE A 126 -9.58 12.76 3.18
N ALA A 127 -10.07 13.43 4.23
CA ALA A 127 -9.95 12.92 5.60
C ALA A 127 -10.65 11.56 5.76
N ASP A 128 -11.82 11.37 5.14
CA ASP A 128 -12.53 10.09 5.11
C ASP A 128 -11.76 9.02 4.31
N LEU A 129 -11.10 9.40 3.22
CA LEU A 129 -10.22 8.52 2.47
C LEU A 129 -9.02 8.04 3.30
N LEU A 130 -8.46 8.90 4.13
CA LEU A 130 -7.31 8.60 4.98
C LEU A 130 -7.69 7.86 6.28
N LYS A 131 -8.97 7.77 6.59
CA LYS A 131 -9.46 7.10 7.80
C LYS A 131 -9.08 5.62 7.81
N LEU A 132 -8.49 5.19 8.94
CA LEU A 132 -8.09 3.81 9.15
C LEU A 132 -9.19 3.02 9.87
N ASP A 133 -9.55 1.88 9.29
CA ASP A 133 -10.42 0.89 9.89
C ASP A 133 -9.54 -0.18 10.56
N MET A 134 -9.49 -0.18 11.89
CA MET A 134 -8.60 -1.05 12.64
C MET A 134 -8.96 -2.53 12.49
N ASP A 135 -10.26 -2.86 12.40
CA ASP A 135 -10.71 -4.25 12.23
C ASP A 135 -10.29 -4.79 10.85
N LYS A 136 -10.42 -3.97 9.80
CA LYS A 136 -9.93 -4.32 8.45
C LYS A 136 -8.41 -4.48 8.43
N TRP A 137 -7.67 -3.67 9.19
CA TRP A 137 -6.22 -3.80 9.29
C TRP A 137 -5.77 -5.05 10.06
N GLU A 138 -6.49 -5.45 11.10
CA GLU A 138 -6.22 -6.73 11.79
C GLU A 138 -6.44 -7.93 10.85
N ALA A 139 -7.51 -7.90 10.05
CA ALA A 139 -7.77 -8.91 9.04
C ALA A 139 -6.67 -8.94 7.96
N GLU A 140 -6.22 -7.78 7.49
CA GLU A 140 -5.15 -7.65 6.49
C GLU A 140 -3.81 -8.21 7.02
N ILE A 141 -3.45 -7.93 8.26
CA ILE A 141 -2.24 -8.48 8.91
C ILE A 141 -2.31 -10.01 8.94
N THR A 142 -3.47 -10.56 9.27
CA THR A 142 -3.69 -12.00 9.29
C THR A 142 -3.49 -12.60 7.89
N GLU A 143 -4.03 -11.97 6.87
CA GLU A 143 -3.88 -12.39 5.48
C GLU A 143 -2.43 -12.27 4.98
N MET A 144 -1.72 -11.20 5.33
CA MET A 144 -0.30 -11.07 5.00
C MET A 144 0.54 -12.21 5.61
N ARG A 145 0.26 -12.58 6.85
CA ARG A 145 0.94 -13.69 7.52
C ARG A 145 0.63 -15.02 6.84
N ARG A 146 -0.65 -15.26 6.53
CA ARG A 146 -1.08 -16.43 5.76
C ARG A 146 -0.35 -16.52 4.42
N TYR A 147 -0.28 -15.41 3.70
CA TYR A 147 0.41 -15.34 2.42
C TYR A 147 1.90 -15.73 2.53
N TYR A 148 2.60 -15.24 3.55
CA TYR A 148 4.00 -15.62 3.78
C TYR A 148 4.15 -17.11 4.09
N ASP A 149 3.31 -17.62 4.98
CA ASP A 149 3.44 -19.00 5.49
C ASP A 149 2.93 -20.03 4.47
N GLU A 150 1.75 -19.82 3.88
CA GLU A 150 1.09 -20.82 3.05
C GLU A 150 1.42 -20.67 1.56
N ASP A 151 1.48 -19.43 1.04
CA ASP A 151 1.67 -19.22 -0.39
C ASP A 151 3.14 -19.18 -0.81
N ILE A 152 4.05 -18.89 0.13
CA ILE A 152 5.48 -18.83 -0.17
C ILE A 152 6.23 -19.94 0.56
N LYS A 153 6.25 -19.90 1.89
CA LYS A 153 7.10 -20.78 2.69
C LYS A 153 6.70 -22.25 2.58
N ALA A 154 5.40 -22.58 2.67
CA ALA A 154 4.92 -23.96 2.53
C ALA A 154 5.17 -24.54 1.12
N LYS A 155 5.37 -23.68 0.11
CA LYS A 155 5.71 -24.08 -1.26
C LYS A 155 7.23 -24.12 -1.50
N GLY A 156 8.04 -24.11 -0.43
CA GLY A 156 9.50 -24.17 -0.50
C GLY A 156 10.19 -22.83 -0.70
N GLY A 157 9.45 -21.73 -0.57
CA GLY A 157 10.01 -20.39 -0.60
C GLY A 157 10.66 -19.99 0.71
N ASN A 158 11.50 -18.96 0.66
CA ASN A 158 12.13 -18.35 1.81
C ASN A 158 11.54 -16.96 2.06
N ILE A 159 11.36 -16.59 3.33
CA ILE A 159 10.92 -15.25 3.73
C ILE A 159 11.97 -14.66 4.68
N PRO A 160 12.55 -13.51 4.37
CA PRO A 160 13.46 -12.82 5.29
C PRO A 160 12.80 -12.56 6.65
N ALA A 161 13.50 -12.85 7.73
CA ALA A 161 13.01 -12.64 9.11
C ALA A 161 12.56 -11.18 9.35
N ALA A 162 13.27 -10.23 8.77
CA ALA A 162 12.94 -8.80 8.87
C ALA A 162 11.51 -8.47 8.38
N LEU A 163 10.93 -9.25 7.46
CA LEU A 163 9.55 -9.03 7.01
C LEU A 163 8.53 -9.44 8.08
N TYR A 164 8.78 -10.55 8.78
CA TYR A 164 7.97 -10.94 9.94
C TYR A 164 8.08 -9.93 11.07
N GLU A 165 9.28 -9.46 11.39
CA GLU A 165 9.47 -8.42 12.40
C GLU A 165 8.71 -7.14 12.08
N GLN A 166 8.67 -6.73 10.80
CA GLN A 166 7.88 -5.57 10.38
C GLN A 166 6.38 -5.83 10.49
N LEU A 167 5.93 -7.05 10.22
CA LEU A 167 4.53 -7.44 10.36
C LEU A 167 4.12 -7.44 11.84
N ASP A 168 4.96 -7.97 12.73
CA ASP A 168 4.73 -7.96 14.17
C ASP A 168 4.65 -6.51 14.71
N LYS A 169 5.56 -5.65 14.29
CA LYS A 169 5.53 -4.21 14.65
C LYS A 169 4.29 -3.49 14.12
N LEU A 170 3.80 -3.85 12.94
CA LEU A 170 2.55 -3.31 12.40
C LEU A 170 1.36 -3.75 13.28
N GLU A 171 1.29 -5.02 13.62
CA GLU A 171 0.25 -5.59 14.49
C GLU A 171 0.22 -4.91 15.86
N GLU A 172 1.39 -4.66 16.46
CA GLU A 172 1.48 -3.94 17.74
C GLU A 172 0.95 -2.50 17.63
N ARG A 173 1.29 -1.78 16.54
CA ARG A 173 0.81 -0.40 16.32
C ARG A 173 -0.70 -0.35 16.12
N ILE A 174 -1.27 -1.28 15.34
CA ILE A 174 -2.72 -1.38 15.12
C ILE A 174 -3.44 -1.68 16.44
N LYS A 175 -3.00 -2.68 17.20
CA LYS A 175 -3.59 -3.02 18.51
C LYS A 175 -3.49 -1.88 19.53
N LYS A 176 -2.45 -1.05 19.45
CA LYS A 176 -2.30 0.13 20.31
C LYS A 176 -3.27 1.25 19.92
N ALA A 177 -3.52 1.43 18.64
CA ALA A 177 -4.42 2.46 18.11
C ALA A 177 -5.91 2.11 18.27
N ALA A 178 -6.25 0.81 18.35
CA ALA A 178 -7.61 0.33 18.57
C ALA A 178 -8.11 0.46 20.03
N LYS A 179 -7.25 0.84 20.97
CA LYS A 179 -7.58 1.05 22.40
C LYS A 179 -7.99 2.49 22.69
#